data_ef81ec63b8d69fabf65d5ce1bfad7de4
#
_entry.id   ef81ec63b8d69fabf65d5ce1bfad7de4
#
_cell.length_a   1.000
_cell.length_b   1.000
_cell.length_c   1.000
_cell.angle_alpha   90.00
_cell.angle_beta   90.00
_cell.angle_gamma   90.00
#
_symmetry.space_group_name_H-M   'P 1'
#
loop_
_entity.id
_entity.type
_entity.pdbx_description
1 polymer ?
#
loop_
_entity_poly.entity_id
_entity_poly.type
_entity_poly.pdbx_seq_one_letter_code
_entity_poly.pdbx_strand_id
1 'polypeptide(L)'
;SKYLNKELKKMKVDAPVDARYTAQDWEGFKELVSASNLQDKDLVLRVISMYQDPETREKEIKNISAVYSDLAETILPQLRRSRLTANIEIIGKSDDEISALAKSNPSELNIEEILYAATLTNNDNEKMAIYTKASELYPNCYRTWNNIGMMAFKAGDLAKAEQMFNKSNSVKNNASANMNLGLIALTKGDQAKAQQLFGNAAGVNELSEALGVLYLEQGEYAKAVNSFGSVKTNNAALAQILVKDYSKASQTLNGVANPDAVTSYLKAVVAARTNDANGVINNLKAAIAADKNMAKEAAIDLEFAKYATNSDFAALVK
;
A
#
# COMPACT_ATOMS: atom_id res chain seq x y z
N SER A 1 38.55 -20.40 -16.10
CA SER A 1 38.44 -19.89 -14.70
C SER A 1 39.71 -19.22 -14.19
N LYS A 2 40.93 -19.82 -14.34
CA LYS A 2 42.19 -19.22 -13.87
C LYS A 2 42.47 -17.81 -14.44
N TYR A 3 42.24 -17.64 -15.74
CA TYR A 3 42.39 -16.32 -16.38
C TYR A 3 41.40 -15.29 -15.82
N LEU A 4 40.11 -15.62 -15.75
CA LEU A 4 39.11 -14.70 -15.23
C LEU A 4 39.38 -14.32 -13.77
N ASN A 5 39.73 -15.27 -12.90
CA ASN A 5 40.13 -14.99 -11.52
C ASN A 5 41.36 -14.04 -11.43
N LYS A 6 42.30 -14.18 -12.35
CA LYS A 6 43.45 -13.28 -12.41
C LYS A 6 43.07 -11.83 -12.80
N GLU A 7 42.17 -11.69 -13.77
CA GLU A 7 41.67 -10.37 -14.20
C GLU A 7 40.79 -9.71 -13.13
N LEU A 8 39.89 -10.46 -12.48
CA LEU A 8 39.09 -9.94 -11.37
C LEU A 8 39.95 -9.43 -10.21
N LYS A 9 41.02 -10.18 -9.85
CA LYS A 9 41.98 -9.74 -8.82
C LYS A 9 42.72 -8.45 -9.21
N LYS A 10 43.09 -8.26 -10.49
CA LYS A 10 43.68 -7.02 -10.96
C LYS A 10 42.71 -5.84 -10.81
N MET A 11 41.43 -6.06 -11.04
CA MET A 11 40.40 -5.06 -10.90
C MET A 11 39.90 -4.88 -9.45
N LYS A 12 40.52 -5.59 -8.47
CA LYS A 12 40.11 -5.62 -7.05
C LYS A 12 38.66 -6.05 -6.83
N VAL A 13 38.13 -6.92 -7.70
CA VAL A 13 36.83 -7.53 -7.57
C VAL A 13 36.99 -8.89 -6.93
N ASP A 14 36.39 -9.09 -5.77
CA ASP A 14 36.31 -10.40 -5.11
C ASP A 14 34.95 -11.02 -5.46
N ALA A 15 34.97 -11.95 -6.41
CA ALA A 15 33.80 -12.68 -6.84
C ALA A 15 34.14 -14.16 -7.05
N PRO A 16 33.33 -15.09 -6.53
CA PRO A 16 33.51 -16.51 -6.78
C PRO A 16 33.27 -16.82 -8.27
N VAL A 17 34.21 -17.54 -8.89
CA VAL A 17 34.10 -17.98 -10.29
C VAL A 17 33.75 -19.45 -10.32
N ASP A 18 32.52 -19.79 -10.67
CA ASP A 18 32.06 -21.14 -10.95
C ASP A 18 32.19 -21.42 -12.46
N ALA A 19 33.05 -22.38 -12.83
CA ALA A 19 33.25 -22.74 -14.22
C ALA A 19 32.54 -24.06 -14.51
N ARG A 20 31.55 -23.99 -15.35
CA ARG A 20 30.80 -25.17 -15.82
C ARG A 20 31.18 -25.50 -17.27
N TYR A 21 31.16 -26.77 -17.59
CA TYR A 21 31.39 -27.27 -18.93
C TYR A 21 30.14 -27.97 -19.43
N THR A 22 29.67 -27.57 -20.61
CA THR A 22 28.55 -28.22 -21.30
C THR A 22 29.14 -28.92 -22.51
N ALA A 23 29.21 -30.26 -22.47
CA ALA A 23 29.81 -31.05 -23.53
C ALA A 23 29.05 -30.97 -24.86
N GLN A 24 27.72 -30.87 -24.77
CA GLN A 24 26.80 -30.76 -25.92
C GLN A 24 25.76 -29.66 -25.58
N ASP A 25 25.99 -28.42 -26.05
CA ASP A 25 25.10 -27.28 -25.85
C ASP A 25 23.95 -27.32 -26.87
N TRP A 26 22.99 -28.23 -26.65
CA TRP A 26 21.82 -28.38 -27.52
C TRP A 26 20.88 -27.16 -27.48
N GLU A 27 20.79 -26.48 -26.38
CA GLU A 27 20.00 -25.23 -26.28
C GLU A 27 20.65 -24.13 -27.11
N GLY A 28 21.96 -23.93 -26.96
CA GLY A 28 22.69 -22.97 -27.78
C GLY A 28 22.66 -23.34 -29.26
N PHE A 29 22.72 -24.63 -29.61
CA PHE A 29 22.56 -25.09 -30.98
C PHE A 29 21.18 -24.73 -31.56
N LYS A 30 20.11 -25.00 -30.82
CA LYS A 30 18.74 -24.62 -31.17
C LYS A 30 18.57 -23.10 -31.37
N GLU A 31 19.13 -22.29 -30.45
CA GLU A 31 19.12 -20.82 -30.55
C GLU A 31 19.79 -20.35 -31.87
N LEU A 32 20.99 -20.86 -32.16
CA LEU A 32 21.76 -20.47 -33.35
C LEU A 32 21.07 -20.92 -34.65
N VAL A 33 20.55 -22.14 -34.70
CA VAL A 33 19.81 -22.63 -35.86
C VAL A 33 18.55 -21.80 -36.10
N SER A 34 17.79 -21.51 -35.04
CA SER A 34 16.57 -20.68 -35.13
C SER A 34 16.85 -19.27 -35.66
N ALA A 35 17.98 -18.68 -35.25
CA ALA A 35 18.40 -17.35 -35.68
C ALA A 35 19.10 -17.32 -37.03
N SER A 36 19.45 -18.49 -37.61
CA SER A 36 20.17 -18.59 -38.88
C SER A 36 19.27 -18.44 -40.10
N ASN A 37 19.91 -18.24 -41.26
CA ASN A 37 19.26 -18.23 -42.59
C ASN A 37 19.39 -19.57 -43.30
N LEU A 38 19.65 -20.67 -42.58
CA LEU A 38 19.73 -22.02 -43.16
C LEU A 38 18.42 -22.38 -43.85
N GLN A 39 18.51 -22.90 -45.07
CA GLN A 39 17.35 -23.22 -45.92
C GLN A 39 16.42 -24.25 -45.26
N ASP A 40 17.00 -25.25 -44.60
CA ASP A 40 16.25 -26.37 -43.98
C ASP A 40 16.26 -26.31 -42.47
N LYS A 41 16.37 -25.11 -41.86
CA LYS A 41 16.41 -24.93 -40.41
C LYS A 41 15.23 -25.60 -39.67
N ASP A 42 14.02 -25.55 -40.26
CA ASP A 42 12.82 -26.12 -39.64
C ASP A 42 12.93 -27.67 -39.56
N LEU A 43 13.58 -28.31 -40.52
CA LEU A 43 13.85 -29.73 -40.48
C LEU A 43 14.81 -30.07 -39.35
N VAL A 44 15.90 -29.31 -39.18
CA VAL A 44 16.87 -29.46 -38.08
C VAL A 44 16.20 -29.28 -36.74
N LEU A 45 15.40 -28.20 -36.56
CA LEU A 45 14.67 -27.91 -35.30
C LEU A 45 13.67 -29.03 -34.98
N ARG A 46 13.02 -29.62 -35.98
CA ARG A 46 12.12 -30.75 -35.81
C ARG A 46 12.86 -31.98 -35.32
N VAL A 47 14.02 -32.32 -35.90
CA VAL A 47 14.85 -33.43 -35.47
C VAL A 47 15.33 -33.24 -34.02
N ILE A 48 15.76 -32.03 -33.64
CA ILE A 48 16.14 -31.71 -32.25
C ILE A 48 14.99 -31.98 -31.29
N SER A 49 13.75 -31.64 -31.67
CA SER A 49 12.59 -31.82 -30.82
C SER A 49 12.07 -33.25 -30.74
N MET A 50 12.27 -34.05 -31.80
CA MET A 50 11.81 -35.45 -31.85
C MET A 50 12.66 -36.39 -31.00
N TYR A 51 13.96 -36.18 -30.94
CA TYR A 51 14.89 -37.07 -30.25
C TYR A 51 15.41 -36.41 -28.97
N GLN A 52 15.15 -37.03 -27.82
CA GLN A 52 15.64 -36.52 -26.53
C GLN A 52 17.08 -37.01 -26.23
N ASP A 53 17.43 -38.20 -26.71
CA ASP A 53 18.76 -38.76 -26.55
C ASP A 53 19.79 -38.00 -27.39
N PRO A 54 20.88 -37.47 -26.79
CA PRO A 54 21.86 -36.64 -27.48
C PRO A 54 22.59 -37.37 -28.62
N GLU A 55 22.91 -38.65 -28.44
CA GLU A 55 23.65 -39.42 -29.45
C GLU A 55 22.77 -39.73 -30.68
N THR A 56 21.51 -40.09 -30.43
CA THR A 56 20.53 -40.30 -31.50
C THR A 56 20.26 -38.99 -32.24
N ARG A 57 20.12 -37.90 -31.51
CA ARG A 57 19.92 -36.55 -32.09
C ARG A 57 21.09 -36.16 -33.00
N GLU A 58 22.31 -36.34 -32.55
CA GLU A 58 23.53 -36.09 -33.36
C GLU A 58 23.58 -36.95 -34.63
N LYS A 59 23.27 -38.23 -34.50
CA LYS A 59 23.23 -39.16 -35.63
C LYS A 59 22.20 -38.74 -36.67
N GLU A 60 20.98 -38.40 -36.23
CA GLU A 60 19.90 -38.01 -37.14
C GLU A 60 20.17 -36.69 -37.85
N ILE A 61 20.81 -35.73 -37.17
CA ILE A 61 21.24 -34.46 -37.80
C ILE A 61 22.34 -34.74 -38.84
N LYS A 62 23.30 -35.64 -38.56
CA LYS A 62 24.32 -36.05 -39.52
C LYS A 62 23.75 -36.77 -40.74
N ASN A 63 22.62 -37.46 -40.57
CA ASN A 63 21.94 -38.16 -41.68
C ASN A 63 21.29 -37.18 -42.67
N ILE A 64 21.07 -35.93 -42.29
CA ILE A 64 20.61 -34.85 -43.18
C ILE A 64 21.84 -34.26 -43.87
N SER A 65 22.43 -35.01 -44.81
CA SER A 65 23.76 -34.74 -45.37
C SER A 65 23.93 -33.41 -46.05
N ALA A 66 22.90 -32.88 -46.71
CA ALA A 66 22.94 -31.57 -47.35
C ALA A 66 23.01 -30.40 -46.34
N VAL A 67 22.30 -30.54 -45.20
CA VAL A 67 22.22 -29.51 -44.16
C VAL A 67 23.40 -29.61 -43.19
N TYR A 68 23.95 -30.80 -43.00
CA TYR A 68 25.04 -31.01 -42.04
C TYR A 68 26.32 -30.26 -42.42
N SER A 69 26.65 -30.12 -43.69
CA SER A 69 27.80 -29.36 -44.15
C SER A 69 27.66 -27.88 -43.71
N ASP A 70 26.50 -27.30 -44.00
CA ASP A 70 26.23 -25.91 -43.68
C ASP A 70 26.20 -25.68 -42.15
N LEU A 71 25.67 -26.62 -41.37
CA LEU A 71 25.70 -26.59 -39.92
C LEU A 71 27.12 -26.64 -39.36
N ALA A 72 27.96 -27.52 -39.94
CA ALA A 72 29.35 -27.70 -39.53
C ALA A 72 30.21 -26.45 -39.79
N GLU A 73 29.92 -25.74 -40.88
CA GLU A 73 30.66 -24.54 -41.26
C GLU A 73 30.14 -23.27 -40.57
N THR A 74 28.83 -23.15 -40.35
CA THR A 74 28.22 -21.90 -39.89
C THR A 74 27.78 -21.91 -38.44
N ILE A 75 27.27 -23.00 -37.90
CA ILE A 75 26.68 -23.09 -36.57
C ILE A 75 27.64 -23.70 -35.53
N LEU A 76 28.24 -24.89 -35.84
CA LEU A 76 29.08 -25.55 -34.85
C LEU A 76 30.30 -24.74 -34.36
N PRO A 77 30.98 -23.93 -35.21
CA PRO A 77 32.04 -23.04 -34.71
C PRO A 77 31.57 -22.01 -33.68
N GLN A 78 30.33 -21.51 -33.82
CA GLN A 78 29.76 -20.53 -32.90
C GLN A 78 29.41 -21.13 -31.53
N LEU A 79 29.26 -22.46 -31.42
CA LEU A 79 29.06 -23.16 -30.15
C LEU A 79 30.33 -23.26 -29.31
N ARG A 80 31.52 -23.09 -29.95
CA ARG A 80 32.82 -23.05 -29.25
C ARG A 80 33.03 -21.70 -28.57
N ARG A 81 32.12 -21.36 -27.68
CA ARG A 81 32.08 -20.04 -26.98
C ARG A 81 32.15 -20.23 -25.48
N SER A 82 32.70 -19.24 -24.80
CA SER A 82 32.54 -19.08 -23.36
C SER A 82 31.36 -18.14 -23.09
N ARG A 83 30.37 -18.60 -22.33
CA ARG A 83 29.26 -17.73 -21.83
C ARG A 83 29.63 -17.28 -20.44
N LEU A 84 29.68 -15.95 -20.22
CA LEU A 84 29.90 -15.33 -18.93
C LEU A 84 28.53 -14.88 -18.39
N THR A 85 28.19 -15.37 -17.20
CA THR A 85 27.01 -14.91 -16.47
C THR A 85 27.50 -14.28 -15.18
N ALA A 86 27.18 -12.99 -14.97
CA ALA A 86 27.44 -12.30 -13.71
C ALA A 86 26.12 -12.29 -12.90
N ASN A 87 26.12 -12.93 -11.75
CA ASN A 87 25.06 -12.78 -10.78
C ASN A 87 25.43 -11.64 -9.84
N ILE A 88 24.70 -10.55 -9.90
CA ILE A 88 24.90 -9.37 -9.06
C ILE A 88 23.79 -9.37 -8.02
N GLU A 89 24.18 -9.52 -6.77
CA GLU A 89 23.29 -9.30 -5.63
C GLU A 89 23.37 -7.83 -5.24
N ILE A 90 22.26 -7.12 -5.37
CA ILE A 90 22.16 -5.73 -4.90
C ILE A 90 21.74 -5.80 -3.44
N ILE A 91 22.68 -5.55 -2.52
CA ILE A 91 22.39 -5.40 -1.10
C ILE A 91 21.83 -3.99 -0.91
N GLY A 92 20.53 -3.89 -0.60
CA GLY A 92 19.90 -2.64 -0.23
C GLY A 92 20.38 -2.14 1.14
N LYS A 93 20.10 -0.88 1.45
CA LYS A 93 20.37 -0.33 2.78
C LYS A 93 19.43 -0.99 3.81
N SER A 94 19.95 -1.25 5.01
CA SER A 94 19.17 -1.72 6.14
C SER A 94 18.22 -0.63 6.67
N ASP A 95 17.22 -1.02 7.48
CA ASP A 95 16.29 -0.08 8.12
C ASP A 95 17.02 0.95 9.00
N ASP A 96 18.05 0.51 9.72
CA ASP A 96 18.87 1.39 10.55
C ASP A 96 19.66 2.41 9.69
N GLU A 97 20.25 1.97 8.58
CA GLU A 97 20.95 2.85 7.64
C GLU A 97 19.99 3.85 6.99
N ILE A 98 18.81 3.39 6.54
CA ILE A 98 17.78 4.26 5.96
C ILE A 98 17.31 5.29 6.99
N SER A 99 17.04 4.88 8.23
CA SER A 99 16.62 5.78 9.31
C SER A 99 17.69 6.80 9.67
N ALA A 100 18.96 6.38 9.73
CA ALA A 100 20.08 7.27 10.00
C ALA A 100 20.30 8.28 8.88
N LEU A 101 20.30 7.83 7.61
CA LEU A 101 20.49 8.68 6.44
C LEU A 101 19.33 9.66 6.26
N ALA A 102 18.09 9.27 6.54
CA ALA A 102 16.94 10.16 6.48
C ALA A 102 17.08 11.40 7.40
N LYS A 103 17.83 11.26 8.50
CA LYS A 103 18.13 12.34 9.45
C LYS A 103 19.40 13.12 9.11
N SER A 104 20.45 12.44 8.70
CA SER A 104 21.79 13.01 8.55
C SER A 104 22.11 13.45 7.12
N ASN A 105 21.77 12.64 6.13
CA ASN A 105 22.05 12.90 4.72
C ASN A 105 21.01 12.29 3.79
N PRO A 106 19.77 12.83 3.76
CA PRO A 106 18.67 12.26 2.98
C PRO A 106 18.91 12.27 1.46
N SER A 107 19.91 13.02 0.96
CA SER A 107 20.27 13.02 -0.47
C SER A 107 20.92 11.70 -0.93
N GLU A 108 21.39 10.85 -0.02
CA GLU A 108 21.87 9.50 -0.33
C GLU A 108 20.75 8.44 -0.44
N LEU A 109 19.52 8.83 -0.13
CA LEU A 109 18.33 7.97 -0.26
C LEU A 109 17.63 8.24 -1.59
N ASN A 110 17.22 7.19 -2.28
CA ASN A 110 16.30 7.33 -3.40
C ASN A 110 14.88 7.61 -2.89
N ILE A 111 13.94 7.92 -3.81
CA ILE A 111 12.58 8.31 -3.42
C ILE A 111 11.82 7.20 -2.67
N GLU A 112 12.05 5.93 -2.98
CA GLU A 112 11.39 4.83 -2.29
C GLU A 112 11.96 4.67 -0.87
N GLU A 113 13.27 4.75 -0.72
CA GLU A 113 13.95 4.66 0.58
C GLU A 113 13.56 5.81 1.52
N ILE A 114 13.49 7.05 1.01
CA ILE A 114 13.12 8.19 1.86
C ILE A 114 11.64 8.16 2.26
N LEU A 115 10.75 7.70 1.38
CA LEU A 115 9.34 7.48 1.75
C LEU A 115 9.19 6.33 2.75
N TYR A 116 9.98 5.27 2.59
CA TYR A 116 10.02 4.14 3.51
C TYR A 116 10.56 4.55 4.89
N ALA A 117 11.58 5.41 4.95
CA ALA A 117 12.12 5.93 6.22
C ALA A 117 11.03 6.51 7.14
N ALA A 118 10.04 7.19 6.57
CA ALA A 118 8.93 7.74 7.35
C ALA A 118 8.03 6.66 7.96
N THR A 119 8.05 5.42 7.46
CA THR A 119 7.29 4.30 8.05
C THR A 119 8.00 3.65 9.23
N LEU A 120 9.32 3.86 9.35
CA LEU A 120 10.16 3.29 10.42
C LEU A 120 10.05 4.07 11.74
N THR A 121 9.39 5.23 11.76
CA THR A 121 9.16 6.01 12.98
C THR A 121 7.68 6.16 13.28
N ASN A 122 7.32 6.26 14.57
CA ASN A 122 5.97 6.61 15.02
C ASN A 122 5.84 8.09 15.41
N ASN A 123 6.92 8.86 15.33
CA ASN A 123 6.94 10.27 15.68
C ASN A 123 6.44 11.12 14.49
N ASP A 124 5.29 11.78 14.65
CA ASP A 124 4.67 12.58 13.60
C ASP A 124 5.52 13.77 13.15
N ASN A 125 6.26 14.42 14.07
CA ASN A 125 7.18 15.51 13.71
C ASN A 125 8.34 15.00 12.87
N GLU A 126 8.86 13.82 13.18
CA GLU A 126 9.91 13.17 12.42
C GLU A 126 9.41 12.77 11.01
N LYS A 127 8.22 12.18 10.92
CA LYS A 127 7.58 11.89 9.61
C LYS A 127 7.44 13.15 8.76
N MET A 128 6.94 14.23 9.36
CA MET A 128 6.77 15.51 8.66
C MET A 128 8.13 16.03 8.15
N ALA A 129 9.18 15.95 8.96
CA ALA A 129 10.52 16.39 8.57
C ALA A 129 11.06 15.56 7.38
N ILE A 130 10.90 14.23 7.43
CA ILE A 130 11.32 13.32 6.35
C ILE A 130 10.56 13.63 5.05
N TYR A 131 9.22 13.76 5.10
CA TYR A 131 8.42 14.08 3.92
C TYR A 131 8.74 15.48 3.36
N THR A 132 9.04 16.45 4.21
CA THR A 132 9.47 17.78 3.80
C THR A 132 10.78 17.69 3.03
N LYS A 133 11.78 16.97 3.56
CA LYS A 133 13.04 16.73 2.85
C LYS A 133 12.85 15.96 1.55
N ALA A 134 11.98 14.94 1.55
CA ALA A 134 11.63 14.24 0.33
C ALA A 134 11.02 15.16 -0.73
N SER A 135 10.21 16.14 -0.34
CA SER A 135 9.60 17.11 -1.29
C SER A 135 10.61 18.11 -1.86
N GLU A 136 11.67 18.45 -1.10
CA GLU A 136 12.77 19.30 -1.55
C GLU A 136 13.65 18.56 -2.58
N LEU A 137 13.99 17.29 -2.32
CA LEU A 137 14.84 16.46 -3.17
C LEU A 137 14.11 15.93 -4.41
N TYR A 138 12.82 15.60 -4.24
CA TYR A 138 11.98 14.97 -5.27
C TYR A 138 10.68 15.75 -5.51
N PRO A 139 10.74 17.03 -5.94
CA PRO A 139 9.57 17.91 -6.06
C PRO A 139 8.50 17.39 -7.04
N ASN A 140 8.88 16.53 -7.97
CA ASN A 140 8.00 15.91 -8.95
C ASN A 140 7.38 14.57 -8.46
N CYS A 141 7.60 14.18 -7.21
CA CYS A 141 6.93 13.03 -6.62
C CYS A 141 5.64 13.46 -5.93
N TYR A 142 4.48 13.16 -6.52
CA TYR A 142 3.16 13.51 -5.96
C TYR A 142 2.93 12.90 -4.57
N ARG A 143 3.54 11.74 -4.26
CA ARG A 143 3.37 11.05 -2.98
C ARG A 143 3.91 11.86 -1.80
N THR A 144 5.03 12.58 -1.99
CA THR A 144 5.60 13.42 -0.92
C THR A 144 4.64 14.51 -0.50
N TRP A 145 4.03 15.20 -1.47
CA TRP A 145 3.05 16.25 -1.22
C TRP A 145 1.78 15.70 -0.57
N ASN A 146 1.29 14.54 -1.04
CA ASN A 146 0.16 13.87 -0.41
C ASN A 146 0.44 13.52 1.06
N ASN A 147 1.63 12.99 1.36
CA ASN A 147 2.00 12.60 2.72
C ASN A 147 2.17 13.80 3.65
N ILE A 148 2.73 14.92 3.15
CA ILE A 148 2.75 16.19 3.92
C ILE A 148 1.32 16.65 4.19
N GLY A 149 0.43 16.58 3.21
CA GLY A 149 -0.99 16.88 3.38
C GLY A 149 -1.66 16.02 4.44
N MET A 150 -1.39 14.71 4.45
CA MET A 150 -1.90 13.79 5.47
C MET A 150 -1.40 14.14 6.87
N MET A 151 -0.12 14.50 7.02
CA MET A 151 0.43 14.92 8.31
C MET A 151 -0.19 16.23 8.79
N ALA A 152 -0.43 17.20 7.88
CA ALA A 152 -1.11 18.44 8.19
C ALA A 152 -2.59 18.21 8.60
N PHE A 153 -3.29 17.33 7.87
CA PHE A 153 -4.67 16.94 8.18
C PHE A 153 -4.77 16.32 9.58
N LYS A 154 -3.86 15.38 9.91
CA LYS A 154 -3.79 14.76 11.23
C LYS A 154 -3.52 15.77 12.36
N ALA A 155 -2.74 16.81 12.07
CA ALA A 155 -2.46 17.91 13.01
C ALA A 155 -3.60 18.93 13.10
N GLY A 156 -4.70 18.79 12.34
CA GLY A 156 -5.82 19.74 12.29
C GLY A 156 -5.59 20.97 11.42
N ASP A 157 -4.44 21.09 10.75
CA ASP A 157 -4.15 22.18 9.81
C ASP A 157 -4.76 21.89 8.43
N LEU A 158 -6.09 22.08 8.37
CA LEU A 158 -6.86 21.79 7.16
C LEU A 158 -6.45 22.68 5.97
N ALA A 159 -6.00 23.90 6.21
CA ALA A 159 -5.57 24.82 5.15
C ALA A 159 -4.29 24.32 4.48
N LYS A 160 -3.29 23.95 5.28
CA LYS A 160 -2.05 23.35 4.78
C LYS A 160 -2.30 22.00 4.13
N ALA A 161 -3.16 21.17 4.72
CA ALA A 161 -3.52 19.87 4.14
C ALA A 161 -4.11 20.05 2.74
N GLU A 162 -5.10 20.91 2.55
CA GLU A 162 -5.73 21.21 1.26
C GLU A 162 -4.71 21.73 0.24
N GLN A 163 -3.83 22.64 0.66
CA GLN A 163 -2.76 23.14 -0.21
C GLN A 163 -1.84 22.02 -0.70
N MET A 164 -1.43 21.12 0.18
CA MET A 164 -0.51 20.04 -0.15
C MET A 164 -1.16 18.95 -1.02
N PHE A 165 -2.43 18.61 -0.77
CA PHE A 165 -3.17 17.68 -1.64
C PHE A 165 -3.39 18.28 -3.04
N ASN A 166 -3.71 19.58 -3.15
CA ASN A 166 -3.79 20.26 -4.42
C ASN A 166 -2.42 20.28 -5.14
N LYS A 167 -1.32 20.49 -4.41
CA LYS A 167 0.03 20.39 -4.97
C LYS A 167 0.32 18.97 -5.47
N SER A 168 -0.05 17.93 -4.71
CA SER A 168 0.04 16.53 -5.14
C SER A 168 -0.68 16.31 -6.47
N ASN A 169 -1.94 16.75 -6.58
CA ASN A 169 -2.74 16.63 -7.80
C ASN A 169 -2.19 17.47 -8.98
N SER A 170 -1.53 18.61 -8.72
CA SER A 170 -0.90 19.40 -9.77
C SER A 170 0.34 18.70 -10.37
N VAL A 171 1.04 17.88 -9.59
CA VAL A 171 2.16 17.05 -10.06
C VAL A 171 1.63 15.86 -10.84
N LYS A 172 0.66 15.16 -10.27
CA LYS A 172 -0.03 14.03 -10.89
C LYS A 172 -1.42 13.89 -10.26
N ASN A 173 -2.47 14.01 -11.07
CA ASN A 173 -3.82 13.71 -10.60
C ASN A 173 -3.86 12.27 -10.06
N ASN A 174 -4.24 12.11 -8.79
CA ASN A 174 -4.19 10.83 -8.11
C ASN A 174 -5.36 10.62 -7.16
N ALA A 175 -5.79 9.37 -7.06
CA ALA A 175 -6.96 8.97 -6.29
C ALA A 175 -6.86 9.30 -4.79
N SER A 176 -5.67 9.13 -4.19
CA SER A 176 -5.47 9.40 -2.75
C SER A 176 -5.63 10.88 -2.41
N ALA A 177 -5.05 11.78 -3.22
CA ALA A 177 -5.22 13.22 -2.99
C ALA A 177 -6.66 13.66 -3.22
N ASN A 178 -7.36 13.09 -4.21
CA ASN A 178 -8.78 13.38 -4.44
C ASN A 178 -9.65 12.92 -3.25
N MET A 179 -9.39 11.73 -2.70
CA MET A 179 -10.10 11.25 -1.51
C MET A 179 -9.88 12.20 -0.32
N ASN A 180 -8.62 12.58 -0.05
CA ASN A 180 -8.28 13.45 1.06
C ASN A 180 -8.89 14.86 0.92
N LEU A 181 -8.92 15.42 -0.29
CA LEU A 181 -9.63 16.67 -0.58
C LEU A 181 -11.14 16.53 -0.40
N GLY A 182 -11.70 15.37 -0.72
CA GLY A 182 -13.10 15.04 -0.46
C GLY A 182 -13.44 15.05 1.04
N LEU A 183 -12.55 14.46 1.86
CA LEU A 183 -12.70 14.51 3.32
C LEU A 183 -12.64 15.95 3.85
N ILE A 184 -11.72 16.79 3.33
CA ILE A 184 -11.68 18.23 3.70
C ILE A 184 -12.96 18.94 3.25
N ALA A 185 -13.52 18.61 2.08
CA ALA A 185 -14.78 19.19 1.63
C ALA A 185 -15.93 18.83 2.60
N LEU A 186 -15.98 17.59 3.10
CA LEU A 186 -16.96 17.18 4.13
C LEU A 186 -16.81 18.00 5.42
N THR A 187 -15.59 18.18 5.93
CA THR A 187 -15.38 18.99 7.15
C THR A 187 -15.80 20.45 6.96
N LYS A 188 -15.88 20.94 5.72
CA LYS A 188 -16.38 22.26 5.35
C LYS A 188 -17.88 22.29 5.03
N GLY A 189 -18.57 21.13 5.10
CA GLY A 189 -19.99 20.99 4.76
C GLY A 189 -20.28 20.97 3.26
N ASP A 190 -19.26 20.91 2.39
CA ASP A 190 -19.43 20.88 0.93
C ASP A 190 -19.57 19.45 0.42
N GLN A 191 -20.76 18.88 0.65
CA GLN A 191 -21.08 17.50 0.27
C GLN A 191 -21.01 17.28 -1.25
N ALA A 192 -21.38 18.28 -2.05
CA ALA A 192 -21.36 18.17 -3.52
C ALA A 192 -19.92 18.04 -4.04
N LYS A 193 -19.02 18.87 -3.54
CA LYS A 193 -17.58 18.79 -3.86
C LYS A 193 -16.96 17.50 -3.35
N ALA A 194 -17.32 17.05 -2.14
CA ALA A 194 -16.88 15.77 -1.60
C ALA A 194 -17.27 14.61 -2.49
N GLN A 195 -18.53 14.54 -2.94
CA GLN A 195 -19.02 13.49 -3.84
C GLN A 195 -18.29 13.49 -5.18
N GLN A 196 -18.04 14.67 -5.78
CA GLN A 196 -17.26 14.78 -7.01
C GLN A 196 -15.83 14.25 -6.84
N LEU A 197 -15.17 14.64 -5.74
CA LEU A 197 -13.79 14.24 -5.44
C LEU A 197 -13.68 12.73 -5.15
N PHE A 198 -14.64 12.15 -4.42
CA PHE A 198 -14.71 10.71 -4.19
C PHE A 198 -14.95 9.92 -5.48
N GLY A 199 -15.69 10.48 -6.44
CA GLY A 199 -15.84 9.90 -7.78
C GLY A 199 -14.50 9.75 -8.53
N ASN A 200 -13.51 10.61 -8.22
CA ASN A 200 -12.15 10.55 -8.78
C ASN A 200 -11.15 9.77 -7.91
N ALA A 201 -11.62 9.12 -6.84
CA ALA A 201 -10.79 8.40 -5.88
C ALA A 201 -10.88 6.87 -6.02
N ALA A 202 -11.38 6.36 -7.14
CA ALA A 202 -11.52 4.92 -7.37
C ALA A 202 -10.19 4.18 -7.17
N GLY A 203 -10.24 3.03 -6.48
CA GLY A 203 -9.09 2.18 -6.19
C GLY A 203 -8.36 2.52 -4.88
N VAL A 204 -8.78 3.54 -4.14
CA VAL A 204 -8.29 3.78 -2.77
C VAL A 204 -9.07 2.87 -1.81
N ASN A 205 -8.36 2.13 -0.96
CA ASN A 205 -8.97 1.15 -0.05
C ASN A 205 -9.96 1.80 0.93
N GLU A 206 -9.66 3.00 1.41
CA GLU A 206 -10.44 3.74 2.42
C GLU A 206 -11.61 4.52 1.80
N LEU A 207 -11.78 4.48 0.47
CA LEU A 207 -12.86 5.21 -0.21
C LEU A 207 -14.25 4.81 0.28
N SER A 208 -14.46 3.53 0.59
CA SER A 208 -15.74 3.03 1.10
C SER A 208 -16.10 3.65 2.46
N GLU A 209 -15.11 3.88 3.33
CA GLU A 209 -15.32 4.55 4.61
C GLU A 209 -15.62 6.04 4.41
N ALA A 210 -14.91 6.72 3.51
CA ALA A 210 -15.15 8.11 3.16
C ALA A 210 -16.56 8.32 2.59
N LEU A 211 -17.01 7.42 1.71
CA LEU A 211 -18.39 7.40 1.21
C LEU A 211 -19.41 7.13 2.32
N GLY A 212 -19.08 6.26 3.27
CA GLY A 212 -19.91 6.02 4.44
C GLY A 212 -20.15 7.28 5.26
N VAL A 213 -19.10 8.08 5.48
CA VAL A 213 -19.21 9.40 6.15
C VAL A 213 -20.06 10.37 5.34
N LEU A 214 -19.84 10.46 4.01
CA LEU A 214 -20.67 11.30 3.14
C LEU A 214 -22.16 10.93 3.24
N TYR A 215 -22.50 9.64 3.20
CA TYR A 215 -23.89 9.19 3.31
C TYR A 215 -24.47 9.44 4.71
N LEU A 216 -23.68 9.40 5.79
CA LEU A 216 -24.14 9.82 7.12
C LEU A 216 -24.54 11.29 7.12
N GLU A 217 -23.69 12.18 6.56
CA GLU A 217 -23.97 13.61 6.45
C GLU A 217 -25.20 13.94 5.58
N GLN A 218 -25.46 13.07 4.58
CA GLN A 218 -26.63 13.18 3.71
C GLN A 218 -27.92 12.61 4.33
N GLY A 219 -27.83 11.97 5.52
CA GLY A 219 -28.96 11.28 6.13
C GLY A 219 -29.32 9.93 5.45
N GLU A 220 -28.48 9.43 4.55
CA GLU A 220 -28.66 8.19 3.81
C GLU A 220 -28.10 6.98 4.58
N TYR A 221 -28.58 6.77 5.79
CA TYR A 221 -28.01 5.85 6.78
C TYR A 221 -27.88 4.40 6.29
N ALA A 222 -28.82 3.90 5.49
CA ALA A 222 -28.74 2.55 4.92
C ALA A 222 -27.58 2.42 3.93
N LYS A 223 -27.32 3.47 3.11
CA LYS A 223 -26.15 3.50 2.22
C LYS A 223 -24.85 3.61 3.01
N ALA A 224 -24.85 4.40 4.11
CA ALA A 224 -23.71 4.50 5.00
C ALA A 224 -23.34 3.13 5.58
N VAL A 225 -24.30 2.37 6.11
CA VAL A 225 -24.07 1.00 6.63
C VAL A 225 -23.48 0.08 5.57
N ASN A 226 -24.00 0.14 4.34
CA ASN A 226 -23.48 -0.68 3.24
C ASN A 226 -22.04 -0.27 2.87
N SER A 227 -21.73 1.02 2.84
CA SER A 227 -20.39 1.53 2.51
C SER A 227 -19.36 1.19 3.57
N PHE A 228 -19.69 1.30 4.86
CA PHE A 228 -18.80 0.88 5.94
C PHE A 228 -18.60 -0.64 5.98
N GLY A 229 -19.57 -1.44 5.55
CA GLY A 229 -19.46 -2.89 5.50
C GLY A 229 -19.15 -3.52 6.87
N SER A 230 -17.97 -4.14 7.00
CA SER A 230 -17.51 -4.80 8.22
C SER A 230 -16.50 -3.99 9.04
N VAL A 231 -16.23 -2.75 8.65
CA VAL A 231 -15.30 -1.85 9.36
C VAL A 231 -15.81 -1.57 10.76
N LYS A 232 -14.89 -1.58 11.74
CA LYS A 232 -15.21 -1.37 13.16
C LYS A 232 -14.72 0.00 13.60
N THR A 233 -15.54 1.02 13.30
CA THR A 233 -15.30 2.42 13.65
C THR A 233 -16.53 3.03 14.32
N ASN A 234 -16.35 4.16 15.00
CA ASN A 234 -17.44 4.92 15.60
C ASN A 234 -18.48 5.36 14.57
N ASN A 235 -18.04 5.77 13.37
CA ASN A 235 -18.95 6.19 12.30
C ASN A 235 -19.79 5.01 11.75
N ALA A 236 -19.18 3.82 11.61
CA ALA A 236 -19.91 2.62 11.22
C ALA A 236 -20.98 2.24 12.26
N ALA A 237 -20.62 2.31 13.54
CA ALA A 237 -21.57 2.07 14.63
C ALA A 237 -22.69 3.12 14.67
N LEU A 238 -22.38 4.40 14.46
CA LEU A 238 -23.38 5.46 14.37
C LEU A 238 -24.39 5.20 13.25
N ALA A 239 -23.90 4.83 12.05
CA ALA A 239 -24.79 4.46 10.95
C ALA A 239 -25.74 3.32 11.33
N GLN A 240 -25.22 2.29 12.01
CA GLN A 240 -26.00 1.15 12.49
C GLN A 240 -27.04 1.53 13.56
N ILE A 241 -26.68 2.46 14.48
CA ILE A 241 -27.60 3.05 15.47
C ILE A 241 -28.76 3.75 14.76
N LEU A 242 -28.45 4.56 13.74
CA LEU A 242 -29.42 5.36 13.00
C LEU A 242 -30.39 4.52 12.18
N VAL A 243 -29.97 3.33 11.69
CA VAL A 243 -30.89 2.33 11.10
C VAL A 243 -31.51 1.40 12.14
N LYS A 244 -31.29 1.64 13.44
CA LYS A 244 -31.83 0.87 14.59
C LYS A 244 -31.28 -0.57 14.69
N ASP A 245 -30.16 -0.89 14.09
CA ASP A 245 -29.48 -2.17 14.27
C ASP A 245 -28.53 -2.10 15.49
N TYR A 246 -29.12 -2.06 16.67
CA TYR A 246 -28.40 -1.88 17.93
C TYR A 246 -27.49 -3.08 18.27
N SER A 247 -27.88 -4.28 17.83
CA SER A 247 -27.06 -5.48 18.03
C SER A 247 -25.75 -5.39 17.27
N LYS A 248 -25.81 -5.02 15.98
CA LYS A 248 -24.63 -4.84 15.15
C LYS A 248 -23.78 -3.66 15.62
N ALA A 249 -24.43 -2.54 16.01
CA ALA A 249 -23.74 -1.38 16.58
C ALA A 249 -22.92 -1.74 17.83
N SER A 250 -23.49 -2.53 18.76
CA SER A 250 -22.77 -3.04 19.93
C SER A 250 -21.55 -3.88 19.55
N GLN A 251 -21.70 -4.81 18.59
CA GLN A 251 -20.59 -5.63 18.10
C GLN A 251 -19.50 -4.79 17.46
N THR A 252 -19.88 -3.79 16.66
CA THR A 252 -18.95 -2.85 16.03
C THR A 252 -18.16 -2.05 17.07
N LEU A 253 -18.84 -1.43 18.04
CA LEU A 253 -18.23 -0.65 19.11
C LEU A 253 -17.29 -1.48 20.01
N ASN A 254 -17.62 -2.75 20.23
CA ASN A 254 -16.75 -3.65 21.00
C ASN A 254 -15.50 -4.08 20.22
N GLY A 255 -15.52 -3.93 18.91
CA GLY A 255 -14.40 -4.27 18.06
C GLY A 255 -13.56 -3.08 17.58
N VAL A 256 -13.84 -1.85 18.05
CA VAL A 256 -13.01 -0.67 17.75
C VAL A 256 -11.61 -0.88 18.33
N ALA A 257 -10.58 -0.78 17.48
CA ALA A 257 -9.20 -1.11 17.87
C ALA A 257 -8.62 -0.14 18.91
N ASN A 258 -8.95 1.16 18.80
CA ASN A 258 -8.52 2.21 19.72
C ASN A 258 -9.76 2.95 20.23
N PRO A 259 -10.48 2.39 21.24
CA PRO A 259 -11.68 2.99 21.75
C PRO A 259 -11.37 4.30 22.50
N ASP A 260 -12.19 5.31 22.27
CA ASP A 260 -12.08 6.65 22.81
C ASP A 260 -13.35 7.08 23.60
N ALA A 261 -13.44 8.35 23.96
CA ALA A 261 -14.59 8.91 24.63
C ALA A 261 -15.87 8.76 23.78
N VAL A 262 -15.77 8.97 22.46
CA VAL A 262 -16.89 8.83 21.52
C VAL A 262 -17.36 7.38 21.44
N THR A 263 -16.44 6.41 21.45
CA THR A 263 -16.79 4.97 21.47
C THR A 263 -17.66 4.65 22.70
N SER A 264 -17.24 5.13 23.87
CA SER A 264 -17.99 4.93 25.13
C SER A 264 -19.33 5.67 25.12
N TYR A 265 -19.37 6.88 24.57
CA TYR A 265 -20.59 7.65 24.40
C TYR A 265 -21.62 6.94 23.50
N LEU A 266 -21.19 6.44 22.35
CA LEU A 266 -22.07 5.69 21.45
C LEU A 266 -22.56 4.37 22.08
N LYS A 267 -21.76 3.71 22.94
CA LYS A 267 -22.25 2.57 23.76
C LYS A 267 -23.36 2.99 24.72
N ALA A 268 -23.24 4.18 25.31
CA ALA A 268 -24.32 4.73 26.17
C ALA A 268 -25.58 5.03 25.35
N VAL A 269 -25.45 5.56 24.13
CA VAL A 269 -26.59 5.77 23.22
C VAL A 269 -27.28 4.43 22.88
N VAL A 270 -26.51 3.39 22.56
CA VAL A 270 -27.09 2.05 22.32
C VAL A 270 -27.81 1.54 23.56
N ALA A 271 -27.21 1.68 24.75
CA ALA A 271 -27.85 1.30 26.02
C ALA A 271 -29.16 2.09 26.26
N ALA A 272 -29.17 3.39 25.95
CA ALA A 272 -30.37 4.21 26.04
C ALA A 272 -31.48 3.74 25.09
N ARG A 273 -31.14 3.41 23.86
CA ARG A 273 -32.08 2.94 22.84
C ARG A 273 -32.62 1.52 23.13
N THR A 274 -31.86 0.72 23.91
CA THR A 274 -32.24 -0.63 24.33
C THR A 274 -32.82 -0.67 25.76
N ASN A 275 -33.04 0.48 26.41
CA ASN A 275 -33.55 0.62 27.77
C ASN A 275 -32.69 0.02 28.88
N ASP A 276 -31.38 -0.06 28.69
CA ASP A 276 -30.42 -0.47 29.70
C ASP A 276 -29.89 0.75 30.49
N ALA A 277 -30.58 1.09 31.58
CA ALA A 277 -30.20 2.22 32.42
C ALA A 277 -28.80 2.09 33.03
N ASN A 278 -28.42 0.88 33.46
CA ASN A 278 -27.11 0.63 34.03
C ASN A 278 -26.00 0.80 32.97
N GLY A 279 -26.26 0.30 31.74
CA GLY A 279 -25.37 0.51 30.60
C GLY A 279 -25.20 1.97 30.25
N VAL A 280 -26.24 2.81 30.31
CA VAL A 280 -26.14 4.26 30.10
C VAL A 280 -25.17 4.87 31.13
N ILE A 281 -25.38 4.64 32.42
CA ILE A 281 -24.57 5.22 33.49
C ILE A 281 -23.11 4.77 33.38
N ASN A 282 -22.87 3.49 33.20
CA ASN A 282 -21.51 2.95 33.15
C ASN A 282 -20.73 3.45 31.93
N ASN A 283 -21.37 3.49 30.75
CA ASN A 283 -20.70 3.94 29.54
C ASN A 283 -20.50 5.47 29.53
N LEU A 284 -21.43 6.26 30.09
CA LEU A 284 -21.21 7.70 30.24
C LEU A 284 -20.09 8.00 31.25
N LYS A 285 -19.99 7.25 32.36
CA LYS A 285 -18.83 7.36 33.27
C LYS A 285 -17.52 7.17 32.52
N ALA A 286 -17.43 6.15 31.68
CA ALA A 286 -16.23 5.87 30.90
C ALA A 286 -15.96 6.98 29.86
N ALA A 287 -16.99 7.49 29.18
CA ALA A 287 -16.86 8.57 28.23
C ALA A 287 -16.33 9.86 28.90
N ILE A 288 -16.92 10.25 30.03
CA ILE A 288 -16.57 11.46 30.79
C ILE A 288 -15.17 11.34 31.43
N ALA A 289 -14.79 10.14 31.85
CA ALA A 289 -13.43 9.89 32.35
C ALA A 289 -12.36 10.08 31.26
N ALA A 290 -12.68 9.73 30.02
CA ALA A 290 -11.80 9.91 28.86
C ALA A 290 -11.82 11.36 28.33
N ASP A 291 -13.00 12.01 28.32
CA ASP A 291 -13.17 13.43 27.94
C ASP A 291 -14.28 14.08 28.78
N LYS A 292 -13.90 15.05 29.64
CA LYS A 292 -14.83 15.77 30.52
C LYS A 292 -15.93 16.52 29.77
N ASN A 293 -15.72 16.92 28.52
CA ASN A 293 -16.72 17.62 27.73
C ASN A 293 -17.95 16.74 27.45
N MET A 294 -17.80 15.42 27.46
CA MET A 294 -18.90 14.47 27.26
C MET A 294 -20.02 14.62 28.29
N ALA A 295 -19.72 15.17 29.49
CA ALA A 295 -20.74 15.46 30.49
C ALA A 295 -21.72 16.57 30.01
N LYS A 296 -21.18 17.62 29.41
CA LYS A 296 -21.99 18.73 28.87
C LYS A 296 -22.81 18.27 27.67
N GLU A 297 -22.20 17.48 26.79
CA GLU A 297 -22.91 16.92 25.64
C GLU A 297 -24.06 16.00 26.09
N ALA A 298 -23.81 15.10 27.04
CA ALA A 298 -24.85 14.19 27.57
C ALA A 298 -25.99 14.93 28.28
N ALA A 299 -25.72 16.08 28.91
CA ALA A 299 -26.73 16.88 29.62
C ALA A 299 -27.80 17.41 28.67
N ILE A 300 -27.47 17.69 27.42
CA ILE A 300 -28.37 18.30 26.42
C ILE A 300 -28.81 17.34 25.34
N ASP A 301 -28.24 16.12 25.29
CA ASP A 301 -28.55 15.13 24.27
C ASP A 301 -29.92 14.48 24.53
N LEU A 302 -30.81 14.57 23.53
CA LEU A 302 -32.16 14.01 23.60
C LEU A 302 -32.15 12.47 23.74
N GLU A 303 -31.08 11.80 23.40
CA GLU A 303 -30.94 10.35 23.60
C GLU A 303 -31.05 9.98 25.09
N PHE A 304 -30.64 10.85 25.98
CA PHE A 304 -30.69 10.65 27.43
C PHE A 304 -31.82 11.36 28.15
N ALA A 305 -32.72 12.05 27.44
CA ALA A 305 -33.80 12.85 28.06
C ALA A 305 -34.63 12.06 29.08
N LYS A 306 -34.91 10.76 28.80
CA LYS A 306 -35.68 9.91 29.74
C LYS A 306 -34.93 9.56 31.04
N TYR A 307 -33.63 9.84 31.11
CA TYR A 307 -32.80 9.61 32.29
C TYR A 307 -32.56 10.89 33.10
N ALA A 308 -33.08 12.05 32.68
CA ALA A 308 -32.86 13.34 33.34
C ALA A 308 -33.26 13.37 34.81
N THR A 309 -34.26 12.56 35.20
CA THR A 309 -34.73 12.41 36.59
C THR A 309 -33.98 11.31 37.38
N ASN A 310 -33.10 10.56 36.74
CA ASN A 310 -32.26 9.55 37.42
C ASN A 310 -31.14 10.26 38.20
N SER A 311 -31.01 9.98 39.50
CA SER A 311 -30.03 10.64 40.39
C SER A 311 -28.59 10.40 39.95
N ASP A 312 -28.26 9.20 39.46
CA ASP A 312 -26.92 8.86 39.04
C ASP A 312 -26.54 9.56 37.72
N PHE A 313 -27.50 9.67 36.79
CA PHE A 313 -27.33 10.46 35.56
C PHE A 313 -27.13 11.92 35.89
N ALA A 314 -28.03 12.50 36.69
CA ALA A 314 -27.94 13.91 37.09
C ALA A 314 -26.63 14.26 37.81
N ALA A 315 -26.05 13.32 38.56
CA ALA A 315 -24.75 13.51 39.21
C ALA A 315 -23.57 13.48 38.22
N LEU A 316 -23.69 12.72 37.11
CA LEU A 316 -22.65 12.60 36.09
C LEU A 316 -22.53 13.81 35.17
N VAL A 317 -23.65 14.46 34.87
CA VAL A 317 -23.72 15.54 33.87
C VAL A 317 -23.71 16.96 34.50
N LYS A 318 -23.52 17.05 35.79
CA LYS A 318 -23.28 18.32 36.51
C LYS A 318 -21.86 18.78 36.26
#